data_c8d8d559f3baee60b51c109b4c838db7
#
_entry.id   c8d8d559f3baee60b51c109b4c838db7
#
_cell.length_a   1.000
_cell.length_b   1.000
_cell.length_c   1.000
_cell.angle_alpha   90.00
_cell.angle_beta   90.00
_cell.angle_gamma   90.00
#
_symmetry.space_group_name_H-M   'P 1'
#
loop_
_entity.id
_entity.type
_entity.pdbx_description
1 polymer ?
#
loop_
_entity_poly.entity_id
_entity_poly.type
_entity_poly.pdbx_seq_one_letter_code
_entity_poly.pdbx_strand_id
1 'polypeptide(L)'
;MRPTVSPRYLLLAACLVLPACDRAPTPEAAPPPGPEVAVATTPTEPDIGSIAVHCGTLIDGVADQPVTDVTVVIRRGRIAALDKGSSPPAGMRFLDLGAYACLPGLIDMHTHLTDRPEDTADLRVYYTRTLEEQAVQSRENALATLLAGFTTVRNVGTYIAWTDRSLRDEINRGKVPGPRMQVVGYYLTIPGGGGDLVIPGVPEADIPARVRQGVARGPAEFRTRARQAVAGGADFLKVIASGAVLAYGGVPGAPEMTPEEIAAVVEVAHAAGLKVAAHAHGAQSIKDAILAGADTIEHASLIDDAAIELARQHRVALSMDVYNGDYTDTEGRKQGWPDEFIRKNLETTEAQRQGFTRAHAAGVPIVYGTDASVYPHGWNARQLPIMVAHGMTPMEAIKSATSVAAGYMGWADRVGQVSPGRFGDIIAVRGDPLQDMTRLQHVEVVIKGGVAFKLPGRQQAVVQGALPP
;
A
#
# COMPACT_ATOMS: atom_id res chain seq x y z
N MET A 1 0.07 60.24 -33.62
CA MET A 1 1.29 61.07 -33.47
C MET A 1 2.39 60.18 -32.89
N ARG A 2 3.38 59.88 -33.72
CA ARG A 2 4.71 59.43 -33.30
C ARG A 2 5.52 60.66 -32.93
N PRO A 3 6.51 60.59 -32.06
CA PRO A 3 7.89 60.37 -32.52
C PRO A 3 8.68 59.54 -31.45
N THR A 4 9.88 59.12 -31.57
CA THR A 4 11.01 59.04 -32.52
C THR A 4 12.18 58.38 -31.82
N VAL A 5 12.92 57.63 -32.52
CA VAL A 5 14.13 56.86 -32.19
C VAL A 5 15.34 57.79 -32.01
N SER A 6 16.34 57.44 -31.19
CA SER A 6 17.72 57.63 -31.54
C SER A 6 18.74 56.77 -30.75
N PRO A 7 19.83 56.35 -31.40
CA PRO A 7 20.85 55.43 -30.86
C PRO A 7 22.18 56.12 -30.54
N ARG A 8 23.08 55.47 -29.81
CA ARG A 8 24.55 55.81 -29.75
C ARG A 8 25.22 54.78 -28.77
N TYR A 9 26.48 54.32 -28.87
CA TYR A 9 27.52 54.23 -29.88
C TYR A 9 28.44 53.08 -29.44
N LEU A 10 29.05 52.42 -30.41
CA LEU A 10 30.18 51.50 -30.28
C LEU A 10 31.48 52.28 -30.00
N LEU A 11 32.36 51.73 -29.17
CA LEU A 11 33.77 52.06 -29.17
C LEU A 11 34.60 50.76 -29.13
N LEU A 12 35.26 50.49 -30.25
CA LEU A 12 36.34 49.49 -30.33
C LEU A 12 37.64 50.12 -29.80
N ALA A 13 38.38 49.36 -28.99
CA ALA A 13 39.78 49.61 -28.69
C ALA A 13 40.61 48.43 -29.18
N ALA A 14 41.43 48.63 -30.12
CA ALA A 14 42.43 47.70 -30.66
C ALA A 14 43.72 47.85 -29.86
N CYS A 15 44.26 46.78 -29.28
CA CYS A 15 45.60 46.72 -28.75
C CYS A 15 46.46 45.81 -29.63
N LEU A 16 47.54 46.39 -30.14
CA LEU A 16 48.62 45.71 -30.86
C LEU A 16 49.45 44.87 -29.87
N VAL A 17 49.75 43.64 -30.25
CA VAL A 17 50.69 42.75 -29.55
C VAL A 17 51.87 42.47 -30.47
N LEU A 18 53.09 42.82 -30.00
CA LEU A 18 54.36 42.43 -30.59
C LEU A 18 54.82 41.05 -30.07
N PRO A 19 55.50 40.24 -30.87
CA PRO A 19 55.93 38.90 -30.42
C PRO A 19 57.27 38.97 -29.67
N ALA A 20 57.31 38.33 -28.48
CA ALA A 20 58.52 38.05 -27.76
C ALA A 20 58.97 36.62 -28.06
N CYS A 21 60.28 36.45 -28.33
CA CYS A 21 60.90 35.13 -28.52
C CYS A 21 61.03 34.39 -27.18
N ASP A 22 60.43 33.23 -27.05
CA ASP A 22 60.59 32.36 -25.92
C ASP A 22 61.57 31.23 -26.25
N ARG A 23 62.56 31.12 -25.33
CA ARG A 23 63.44 29.93 -25.24
C ARG A 23 62.69 28.83 -24.49
N ALA A 24 62.65 27.63 -25.05
CA ALA A 24 62.11 26.45 -24.43
C ALA A 24 62.97 26.05 -23.18
N PRO A 25 62.34 25.71 -22.03
CA PRO A 25 63.06 25.13 -20.90
C PRO A 25 63.31 23.63 -21.11
N THR A 26 64.48 23.20 -20.71
CA THR A 26 64.91 21.79 -20.62
C THR A 26 63.99 20.96 -19.68
N PRO A 27 63.62 19.73 -19.98
CA PRO A 27 62.81 18.92 -19.12
C PRO A 27 63.59 18.48 -17.87
N GLU A 28 63.03 18.85 -16.73
CA GLU A 28 63.48 18.41 -15.38
C GLU A 28 63.11 16.96 -15.18
N ALA A 29 64.05 16.15 -14.67
CA ALA A 29 63.88 14.71 -14.43
C ALA A 29 62.82 14.49 -13.32
N ALA A 30 61.83 13.60 -13.59
CA ALA A 30 60.84 13.21 -12.60
C ALA A 30 61.46 12.64 -11.33
N PRO A 31 60.94 12.99 -10.13
CA PRO A 31 61.40 12.38 -8.91
C PRO A 31 61.02 10.87 -8.81
N PRO A 32 61.77 10.08 -8.06
CA PRO A 32 61.49 8.66 -7.93
C PRO A 32 60.13 8.44 -7.21
N PRO A 33 59.44 7.33 -7.53
CA PRO A 33 58.16 7.02 -6.86
C PRO A 33 58.36 6.89 -5.35
N GLY A 34 57.59 7.65 -4.59
CA GLY A 34 57.53 7.54 -3.14
C GLY A 34 56.97 6.18 -2.70
N PRO A 35 57.20 5.75 -1.45
CA PRO A 35 56.71 4.47 -0.98
C PRO A 35 55.18 4.38 -1.12
N GLU A 36 54.73 3.27 -1.68
CA GLU A 36 53.35 2.92 -1.85
C GLU A 36 52.62 2.95 -0.50
N VAL A 37 51.85 4.02 -0.23
CA VAL A 37 51.03 4.09 0.97
C VAL A 37 49.94 3.03 0.80
N ALA A 38 50.04 1.97 1.60
CA ALA A 38 48.99 0.98 1.74
C ALA A 38 47.69 1.73 2.07
N VAL A 39 46.78 1.76 1.12
CA VAL A 39 45.42 2.27 1.33
C VAL A 39 44.78 1.38 2.39
N ALA A 40 44.69 1.89 3.60
CA ALA A 40 43.91 1.25 4.64
C ALA A 40 42.52 1.05 4.09
N THR A 41 42.09 -0.20 3.92
CA THR A 41 40.73 -0.56 3.55
C THR A 41 39.82 0.06 4.63
N THR A 42 39.11 1.11 4.24
CA THR A 42 38.05 1.71 5.05
C THR A 42 37.13 0.55 5.46
N PRO A 43 36.73 0.44 6.75
CA PRO A 43 35.75 -0.56 7.14
C PRO A 43 34.54 -0.36 6.25
N THR A 44 34.21 -1.38 5.45
CA THR A 44 32.99 -1.38 4.63
C THR A 44 31.83 -1.13 5.59
N GLU A 45 31.07 -0.04 5.36
CA GLU A 45 29.80 0.19 6.07
C GLU A 45 29.03 -1.13 6.12
N PRO A 46 28.38 -1.48 7.25
CA PRO A 46 27.64 -2.71 7.33
C PRO A 46 26.64 -2.73 6.19
N ASP A 47 26.68 -3.77 5.36
CA ASP A 47 25.82 -3.94 4.17
C ASP A 47 24.39 -4.21 4.65
N ILE A 48 23.73 -3.12 5.09
CA ILE A 48 22.37 -3.15 5.63
C ILE A 48 21.45 -3.63 4.53
N GLY A 49 20.61 -4.65 4.83
CA GLY A 49 19.70 -5.24 3.88
C GLY A 49 20.33 -6.31 2.98
N SER A 50 21.51 -6.84 3.34
CA SER A 50 22.09 -8.02 2.69
C SER A 50 22.04 -9.22 3.61
N ILE A 51 21.40 -10.31 3.13
CA ILE A 51 21.20 -11.57 3.82
C ILE A 51 20.91 -12.70 2.81
N ALA A 52 21.38 -13.89 3.09
CA ALA A 52 20.94 -15.11 2.41
C ALA A 52 19.93 -15.84 3.31
N VAL A 53 18.80 -16.24 2.75
CA VAL A 53 17.70 -16.91 3.45
C VAL A 53 17.46 -18.26 2.79
N HIS A 54 17.78 -19.35 3.48
CA HIS A 54 17.48 -20.69 3.01
C HIS A 54 16.04 -21.05 3.40
N CYS A 55 15.26 -21.49 2.44
CA CYS A 55 13.85 -21.88 2.57
C CYS A 55 13.71 -23.38 2.27
N GLY A 56 13.15 -24.16 3.20
CA GLY A 56 12.85 -25.56 2.92
C GLY A 56 11.81 -25.72 1.81
N THR A 57 10.81 -24.84 1.81
CA THR A 57 9.83 -24.68 0.73
C THR A 57 9.72 -23.19 0.39
N LEU A 58 9.70 -22.85 -0.90
CA LEU A 58 9.47 -21.50 -1.39
C LEU A 58 8.23 -21.46 -2.29
N ILE A 59 7.24 -20.68 -1.88
CA ILE A 59 6.11 -20.23 -2.71
C ILE A 59 6.51 -18.86 -3.25
N ASP A 60 6.85 -18.76 -4.53
CA ASP A 60 7.44 -17.54 -5.10
C ASP A 60 6.41 -16.42 -5.41
N GLY A 61 5.11 -16.73 -5.27
CA GLY A 61 4.00 -15.82 -5.57
C GLY A 61 3.54 -15.83 -7.03
N VAL A 62 4.17 -16.60 -7.91
CA VAL A 62 3.86 -16.66 -9.36
C VAL A 62 3.55 -18.08 -9.82
N ALA A 63 4.45 -19.03 -9.54
CA ALA A 63 4.30 -20.43 -9.94
C ALA A 63 3.08 -21.07 -9.24
N ASP A 64 2.49 -22.08 -9.90
CA ASP A 64 1.38 -22.84 -9.31
C ASP A 64 1.88 -23.92 -8.34
N GLN A 65 3.16 -24.24 -8.40
CA GLN A 65 3.79 -25.24 -7.53
C GLN A 65 4.95 -24.60 -6.76
N PRO A 66 5.09 -24.89 -5.47
CA PRO A 66 6.25 -24.46 -4.71
C PRO A 66 7.53 -25.18 -5.16
N VAL A 67 8.67 -24.57 -4.91
CA VAL A 67 10.00 -25.19 -5.06
C VAL A 67 10.60 -25.45 -3.69
N THR A 68 11.48 -26.46 -3.60
CA THR A 68 12.10 -26.85 -2.33
C THR A 68 13.61 -26.60 -2.35
N ASP A 69 14.17 -26.43 -1.14
CA ASP A 69 15.61 -26.34 -0.92
C ASP A 69 16.25 -25.18 -1.73
N VAL A 70 15.79 -23.95 -1.45
CA VAL A 70 16.19 -22.73 -2.17
C VAL A 70 16.77 -21.71 -1.20
N THR A 71 17.93 -21.15 -1.54
CA THR A 71 18.52 -20.00 -0.86
C THR A 71 18.23 -18.72 -1.64
N VAL A 72 17.47 -17.81 -1.03
CA VAL A 72 17.20 -16.48 -1.56
C VAL A 72 18.33 -15.55 -1.12
N VAL A 73 19.10 -15.04 -2.10
CA VAL A 73 20.18 -14.10 -1.86
C VAL A 73 19.66 -12.67 -2.02
N ILE A 74 19.67 -11.91 -0.92
CA ILE A 74 19.26 -10.51 -0.91
C ILE A 74 20.52 -9.64 -0.76
N ARG A 75 20.67 -8.62 -1.61
CA ARG A 75 21.75 -7.63 -1.56
C ARG A 75 21.14 -6.22 -1.59
N ARG A 76 21.52 -5.38 -0.65
CA ARG A 76 21.05 -4.00 -0.56
C ARG A 76 19.54 -3.87 -0.70
N GLY A 77 18.81 -4.75 0.01
CA GLY A 77 17.36 -4.75 0.06
C GLY A 77 16.64 -5.35 -1.15
N ARG A 78 17.37 -5.87 -2.16
CA ARG A 78 16.77 -6.51 -3.34
C ARG A 78 17.22 -7.94 -3.51
N ILE A 79 16.34 -8.77 -4.04
CA ILE A 79 16.65 -10.15 -4.39
C ILE A 79 17.65 -10.13 -5.56
N ALA A 80 18.82 -10.73 -5.35
CA ALA A 80 19.90 -10.81 -6.33
C ALA A 80 19.90 -12.16 -7.07
N ALA A 81 19.63 -13.26 -6.35
CA ALA A 81 19.64 -14.61 -6.91
C ALA A 81 18.73 -15.55 -6.10
N LEU A 82 18.37 -16.65 -6.73
CA LEU A 82 17.75 -17.84 -6.12
C LEU A 82 18.67 -19.02 -6.40
N ASP A 83 19.37 -19.50 -5.37
CA ASP A 83 20.34 -20.58 -5.48
C ASP A 83 19.74 -21.88 -4.92
N LYS A 84 20.05 -23.02 -5.52
CA LYS A 84 19.61 -24.31 -5.00
C LYS A 84 20.48 -24.73 -3.82
N GLY A 85 19.85 -25.28 -2.78
CA GLY A 85 20.53 -25.78 -1.59
C GLY A 85 20.71 -24.72 -0.51
N SER A 86 21.36 -25.11 0.59
CA SER A 86 21.50 -24.32 1.80
C SER A 86 22.89 -23.66 1.97
N SER A 87 23.63 -23.46 0.88
CA SER A 87 24.97 -22.87 0.93
C SER A 87 24.96 -21.39 0.66
N PRO A 88 25.15 -20.52 1.69
CA PRO A 88 25.18 -19.08 1.48
C PRO A 88 26.47 -18.63 0.78
N PRO A 89 26.43 -17.49 0.05
CA PRO A 89 27.67 -16.86 -0.41
C PRO A 89 28.61 -16.52 0.74
N ALA A 90 29.92 -16.69 0.52
CA ALA A 90 30.94 -16.45 1.54
C ALA A 90 30.85 -15.03 2.13
N GLY A 91 30.93 -14.93 3.46
CA GLY A 91 30.90 -13.66 4.20
C GLY A 91 29.50 -13.01 4.32
N MET A 92 28.44 -13.63 3.82
CA MET A 92 27.07 -13.12 3.93
C MET A 92 26.40 -13.61 5.22
N ARG A 93 25.58 -12.74 5.82
CA ARG A 93 24.66 -13.16 6.90
C ARG A 93 23.73 -14.25 6.34
N PHE A 94 23.52 -15.30 7.14
CA PHE A 94 22.71 -16.44 6.73
C PHE A 94 21.61 -16.72 7.74
N LEU A 95 20.41 -16.95 7.24
CA LEU A 95 19.25 -17.40 8.02
C LEU A 95 18.75 -18.73 7.43
N ASP A 96 18.90 -19.80 8.21
CA ASP A 96 18.41 -21.11 7.80
C ASP A 96 16.94 -21.28 8.23
N LEU A 97 16.05 -21.39 7.24
CA LEU A 97 14.63 -21.66 7.38
C LEU A 97 14.26 -22.98 6.69
N GLY A 98 15.13 -24.00 6.73
CA GLY A 98 14.89 -25.31 6.13
C GLY A 98 13.65 -26.04 6.63
N ALA A 99 13.12 -25.68 7.82
CA ALA A 99 11.87 -26.21 8.38
C ALA A 99 10.64 -25.33 8.12
N TYR A 100 10.75 -24.33 7.24
CA TYR A 100 9.71 -23.35 6.99
C TYR A 100 9.30 -23.32 5.51
N ALA A 101 8.04 -22.90 5.29
CA ALA A 101 7.58 -22.39 4.02
C ALA A 101 7.79 -20.87 3.97
N CYS A 102 8.60 -20.42 3.00
CA CYS A 102 8.81 -19.01 2.71
C CYS A 102 7.85 -18.52 1.62
N LEU A 103 7.41 -17.28 1.74
CA LEU A 103 6.56 -16.60 0.76
C LEU A 103 7.06 -15.17 0.55
N PRO A 104 6.65 -14.48 -0.55
CA PRO A 104 6.78 -13.03 -0.61
C PRO A 104 6.08 -12.39 0.60
N GLY A 105 6.57 -11.24 1.06
CA GLY A 105 5.80 -10.45 1.99
C GLY A 105 4.40 -10.17 1.44
N LEU A 106 3.38 -10.38 2.28
CA LEU A 106 1.98 -10.20 1.89
C LEU A 106 1.65 -8.74 1.59
N ILE A 107 0.67 -8.56 0.72
CA ILE A 107 0.13 -7.25 0.31
C ILE A 107 -1.33 -7.18 0.73
N ASP A 108 -1.71 -6.10 1.40
CA ASP A 108 -3.10 -5.77 1.71
C ASP A 108 -3.50 -4.52 0.93
N MET A 109 -4.44 -4.69 -0.01
CA MET A 109 -4.87 -3.63 -0.93
C MET A 109 -5.92 -2.69 -0.33
N HIS A 110 -6.39 -2.96 0.88
CA HIS A 110 -7.42 -2.18 1.55
C HIS A 110 -7.20 -2.15 3.07
N THR A 111 -6.49 -1.14 3.55
CA THR A 111 -6.27 -0.92 4.99
C THR A 111 -6.52 0.53 5.36
N HIS A 112 -6.69 0.77 6.67
CA HIS A 112 -6.76 2.10 7.28
C HIS A 112 -5.81 2.16 8.47
N LEU A 113 -4.49 2.20 8.22
CA LEU A 113 -3.46 2.19 9.27
C LEU A 113 -3.55 3.37 10.25
N THR A 114 -4.35 4.37 9.92
CA THR A 114 -4.60 5.52 10.78
C THR A 114 -5.71 5.30 11.80
N ASP A 115 -6.53 4.25 11.64
CA ASP A 115 -7.77 4.05 12.39
C ASP A 115 -7.75 2.73 13.19
N ARG A 116 -8.66 2.57 14.15
CA ARG A 116 -8.79 1.39 15.02
C ARG A 116 -10.25 0.99 15.19
N PRO A 117 -10.55 -0.28 15.49
CA PRO A 117 -11.93 -0.73 15.72
C PRO A 117 -12.61 0.02 16.88
N GLU A 118 -11.87 0.40 17.91
CA GLU A 118 -12.39 1.14 19.07
C GLU A 118 -12.94 2.53 18.68
N ASP A 119 -12.41 3.13 17.60
CA ASP A 119 -12.85 4.42 17.10
C ASP A 119 -14.29 4.37 16.56
N THR A 120 -14.76 3.20 16.11
CA THR A 120 -16.08 3.00 15.50
C THR A 120 -17.22 3.14 16.53
N ALA A 121 -16.95 2.93 17.81
CA ALA A 121 -17.96 3.13 18.88
C ALA A 121 -18.35 4.59 19.03
N ASP A 122 -17.47 5.53 18.78
CA ASP A 122 -17.74 6.97 18.80
C ASP A 122 -16.86 7.73 17.79
N LEU A 123 -17.38 7.96 16.62
CA LEU A 123 -16.66 8.65 15.54
C LEU A 123 -16.29 10.13 15.87
N ARG A 124 -16.82 10.73 16.96
CA ARG A 124 -16.41 12.07 17.41
C ARG A 124 -14.93 12.12 17.80
N VAL A 125 -14.30 11.00 18.05
CA VAL A 125 -12.87 10.91 18.32
C VAL A 125 -12.03 11.59 17.22
N TYR A 126 -12.45 11.51 15.94
CA TYR A 126 -11.75 12.18 14.84
C TYR A 126 -11.84 13.71 14.86
N TYR A 127 -12.83 14.27 15.57
CA TYR A 127 -12.95 15.71 15.72
C TYR A 127 -11.96 16.27 16.76
N THR A 128 -11.65 15.49 17.78
CA THR A 128 -10.89 15.92 18.94
C THR A 128 -9.45 15.40 18.96
N ARG A 129 -9.18 14.23 18.36
CA ARG A 129 -7.86 13.59 18.36
C ARG A 129 -6.80 14.53 17.79
N THR A 130 -5.70 14.71 18.51
CA THR A 130 -4.55 15.47 18.06
C THR A 130 -3.76 14.73 16.97
N LEU A 131 -2.95 15.46 16.19
CA LEU A 131 -2.08 14.82 15.18
C LEU A 131 -1.02 13.94 15.82
N GLU A 132 -0.59 14.25 17.04
CA GLU A 132 0.39 13.43 17.79
C GLU A 132 -0.22 12.10 18.23
N GLU A 133 -1.42 12.12 18.83
CA GLU A 133 -2.16 10.88 19.19
C GLU A 133 -2.43 10.03 17.95
N GLN A 134 -2.83 10.66 16.85
CA GLN A 134 -3.05 9.99 15.56
C GLN A 134 -1.75 9.35 15.06
N ALA A 135 -0.60 10.02 15.16
CA ALA A 135 0.67 9.49 14.71
C ALA A 135 1.14 8.31 15.56
N VAL A 136 0.96 8.36 16.90
CA VAL A 136 1.30 7.24 17.80
C VAL A 136 0.48 6.01 17.42
N GLN A 137 -0.84 6.15 17.32
CA GLN A 137 -1.74 5.07 16.93
C GLN A 137 -1.36 4.47 15.56
N SER A 138 -1.10 5.31 14.57
CA SER A 138 -0.77 4.88 13.22
C SER A 138 0.54 4.08 13.17
N ARG A 139 1.55 4.45 13.97
CA ARG A 139 2.82 3.72 14.08
C ARG A 139 2.65 2.34 14.71
N GLU A 140 1.83 2.22 15.75
CA GLU A 140 1.49 0.93 16.37
C GLU A 140 0.76 0.00 15.41
N ASN A 141 -0.21 0.52 14.68
CA ASN A 141 -0.95 -0.21 13.66
C ASN A 141 -0.03 -0.69 12.52
N ALA A 142 0.86 0.18 12.05
CA ALA A 142 1.83 -0.15 11.00
C ALA A 142 2.80 -1.26 11.46
N LEU A 143 3.27 -1.19 12.71
CA LEU A 143 4.12 -2.24 13.27
C LEU A 143 3.37 -3.57 13.39
N ALA A 144 2.14 -3.57 13.91
CA ALA A 144 1.33 -4.78 14.03
C ALA A 144 1.07 -5.43 12.66
N THR A 145 0.74 -4.64 11.65
CA THR A 145 0.53 -5.09 10.27
C THR A 145 1.81 -5.70 9.67
N LEU A 146 2.96 -5.03 9.84
CA LEU A 146 4.26 -5.55 9.39
C LEU A 146 4.60 -6.89 10.06
N LEU A 147 4.45 -7.00 11.39
CA LEU A 147 4.78 -8.20 12.14
C LEU A 147 3.83 -9.36 11.88
N ALA A 148 2.66 -9.10 11.32
CA ALA A 148 1.74 -10.12 10.79
C ALA A 148 2.13 -10.62 9.38
N GLY A 149 3.20 -10.07 8.77
CA GLY A 149 3.70 -10.51 7.46
C GLY A 149 3.26 -9.66 6.29
N PHE A 150 2.47 -8.60 6.51
CA PHE A 150 2.08 -7.66 5.45
C PHE A 150 3.17 -6.59 5.30
N THR A 151 4.06 -6.81 4.34
CA THR A 151 5.21 -5.91 4.09
C THR A 151 4.86 -4.75 3.19
N THR A 152 3.70 -4.81 2.53
CA THR A 152 3.18 -3.78 1.63
C THR A 152 1.68 -3.60 1.85
N VAL A 153 1.20 -2.36 1.86
CA VAL A 153 -0.22 -2.04 1.99
C VAL A 153 -0.64 -0.88 1.09
N ARG A 154 -1.92 -0.85 0.77
CA ARG A 154 -2.61 0.31 0.22
C ARG A 154 -3.53 0.87 1.32
N ASN A 155 -3.22 2.08 1.81
CA ASN A 155 -4.07 2.78 2.78
C ASN A 155 -5.12 3.58 2.02
N VAL A 156 -6.37 3.07 2.01
CA VAL A 156 -7.40 3.55 1.09
C VAL A 156 -8.22 4.73 1.62
N GLY A 157 -7.77 5.35 2.71
CA GLY A 157 -8.38 6.55 3.24
C GLY A 157 -7.97 6.85 4.67
N THR A 158 -8.25 8.06 5.08
CA THR A 158 -8.13 8.55 6.46
C THR A 158 -9.09 9.71 6.67
N TYR A 159 -9.73 9.76 7.83
CA TYR A 159 -10.62 10.89 8.19
C TYR A 159 -9.82 12.16 8.48
N ILE A 160 -8.71 12.08 9.22
CA ILE A 160 -7.83 13.23 9.44
C ILE A 160 -6.84 13.31 8.28
N ALA A 161 -7.12 14.20 7.36
CA ALA A 161 -6.41 14.26 6.08
C ALA A 161 -4.88 14.30 6.21
N TRP A 162 -4.19 13.54 5.33
CA TRP A 162 -2.74 13.45 5.19
C TRP A 162 -1.97 12.74 6.32
N THR A 163 -2.67 12.17 7.30
CA THR A 163 -2.01 11.41 8.38
C THR A 163 -1.39 10.12 7.87
N ASP A 164 -2.00 9.50 6.85
CA ASP A 164 -1.48 8.35 6.13
C ASP A 164 -0.17 8.67 5.38
N ARG A 165 -0.12 9.81 4.68
CA ARG A 165 1.10 10.29 4.01
C ARG A 165 2.22 10.55 5.02
N SER A 166 1.89 11.14 6.17
CA SER A 166 2.88 11.40 7.23
C SER A 166 3.50 10.09 7.71
N LEU A 167 2.69 9.05 7.95
CA LEU A 167 3.14 7.72 8.34
C LEU A 167 4.00 7.07 7.25
N ARG A 168 3.54 7.06 5.99
CA ARG A 168 4.32 6.55 4.85
C ARG A 168 5.70 7.18 4.79
N ASP A 169 5.77 8.49 4.91
CA ASP A 169 7.01 9.25 4.81
C ASP A 169 7.96 8.98 6.00
N GLU A 170 7.44 8.73 7.19
CA GLU A 170 8.24 8.28 8.34
C GLU A 170 8.82 6.88 8.12
N ILE A 171 8.01 5.95 7.61
CA ILE A 171 8.45 4.59 7.28
C ILE A 171 9.51 4.61 6.18
N ASN A 172 9.30 5.40 5.11
CA ASN A 172 10.24 5.52 4.00
C ASN A 172 11.59 6.13 4.41
N ARG A 173 11.59 7.03 5.41
CA ARG A 173 12.84 7.59 6.00
C ARG A 173 13.47 6.66 7.04
N GLY A 174 12.91 5.49 7.29
CA GLY A 174 13.40 4.57 8.32
C GLY A 174 13.25 5.05 9.77
N LYS A 175 12.39 6.04 10.01
CA LYS A 175 12.16 6.57 11.37
C LYS A 175 11.32 5.63 12.22
N VAL A 176 10.40 4.91 11.60
CA VAL A 176 9.52 3.95 12.27
C VAL A 176 9.40 2.67 11.41
N PRO A 177 9.25 1.49 12.05
CA PRO A 177 8.97 0.26 11.33
C PRO A 177 7.53 0.26 10.82
N GLY A 178 7.34 -0.30 9.62
CA GLY A 178 6.02 -0.46 9.01
C GLY A 178 6.11 -1.05 7.60
N PRO A 179 4.98 -1.37 6.96
CA PRO A 179 4.91 -1.83 5.58
C PRO A 179 5.27 -0.71 4.58
N ARG A 180 5.56 -1.06 3.34
CA ARG A 180 5.54 -0.10 2.23
C ARG A 180 4.11 0.35 2.01
N MET A 181 3.88 1.62 1.79
CA MET A 181 2.54 2.17 1.71
C MET A 181 2.28 2.90 0.40
N GLN A 182 1.10 2.68 -0.20
CA GLN A 182 0.43 3.66 -1.05
C GLN A 182 -0.66 4.35 -0.23
N VAL A 183 -0.83 5.66 -0.44
CA VAL A 183 -1.73 6.50 0.35
C VAL A 183 -2.57 7.43 -0.53
N VAL A 184 -3.72 7.87 -0.03
CA VAL A 184 -4.67 8.74 -0.76
C VAL A 184 -4.82 10.14 -0.17
N GLY A 185 -4.44 10.33 1.10
CA GLY A 185 -4.56 11.61 1.81
C GLY A 185 -5.95 11.90 2.39
N TYR A 186 -7.05 11.58 1.68
CA TYR A 186 -8.43 11.72 2.13
C TYR A 186 -9.42 11.03 1.17
N TYR A 187 -10.65 10.80 1.64
CA TYR A 187 -11.75 10.29 0.79
C TYR A 187 -12.28 11.39 -0.13
N LEU A 188 -12.58 11.04 -1.39
CA LEU A 188 -13.37 11.88 -2.30
C LEU A 188 -14.83 11.43 -2.21
N THR A 189 -15.71 12.30 -1.68
CA THR A 189 -17.07 11.95 -1.31
C THR A 189 -18.00 13.15 -1.46
N ILE A 190 -19.30 12.89 -1.54
CA ILE A 190 -20.33 13.95 -1.50
C ILE A 190 -20.58 14.41 -0.06
N PRO A 191 -21.13 15.60 0.16
CA PRO A 191 -21.61 16.02 1.48
C PRO A 191 -22.67 15.06 2.04
N GLY A 192 -22.42 14.58 3.27
CA GLY A 192 -23.27 13.58 3.93
C GLY A 192 -23.10 12.15 3.38
N GLY A 193 -22.17 11.91 2.46
CA GLY A 193 -21.87 10.57 1.96
C GLY A 193 -21.00 9.77 2.92
N GLY A 194 -20.76 8.49 2.59
CA GLY A 194 -20.04 7.54 3.46
C GLY A 194 -18.61 7.92 3.83
N GLY A 195 -17.97 8.82 3.08
CA GLY A 195 -16.65 9.37 3.41
C GLY A 195 -16.68 10.75 4.09
N ASP A 196 -17.86 11.38 4.24
CA ASP A 196 -18.02 12.64 4.97
C ASP A 196 -18.41 12.32 6.42
N LEU A 197 -17.55 12.65 7.35
CA LEU A 197 -17.72 12.31 8.76
C LEU A 197 -18.79 13.20 9.40
N VAL A 198 -20.07 12.99 9.03
CA VAL A 198 -21.23 13.65 9.63
C VAL A 198 -21.81 12.76 10.72
N ILE A 199 -21.91 13.31 11.94
CA ILE A 199 -22.38 12.57 13.11
C ILE A 199 -23.73 13.14 13.53
N PRO A 200 -24.78 12.32 13.75
CA PRO A 200 -26.10 12.78 14.19
C PRO A 200 -26.03 13.65 15.45
N GLY A 201 -26.71 14.79 15.39
CA GLY A 201 -26.75 15.75 16.49
C GLY A 201 -25.55 16.71 16.56
N VAL A 202 -24.56 16.59 15.69
CA VAL A 202 -23.48 17.59 15.55
C VAL A 202 -23.82 18.56 14.43
N PRO A 203 -23.89 19.87 14.72
CA PRO A 203 -24.13 20.90 13.69
C PRO A 203 -23.00 20.86 12.63
N GLU A 204 -23.35 21.09 11.38
CA GLU A 204 -22.36 21.08 10.28
C GLU A 204 -21.21 22.09 10.49
N ALA A 205 -21.51 23.24 11.10
CA ALA A 205 -20.53 24.28 11.42
C ALA A 205 -19.48 23.85 12.44
N ASP A 206 -19.76 22.79 13.22
CA ASP A 206 -18.85 22.26 14.26
C ASP A 206 -17.99 21.13 13.75
N ILE A 207 -18.23 20.66 12.51
CA ILE A 207 -17.40 19.61 11.89
C ILE A 207 -16.05 20.20 11.46
N PRO A 208 -14.92 19.70 11.98
CA PRO A 208 -13.61 20.28 11.66
C PRO A 208 -13.28 20.16 10.16
N ALA A 209 -12.82 21.24 9.53
CA ALA A 209 -12.48 21.26 8.11
C ALA A 209 -11.43 20.20 7.73
N ARG A 210 -10.56 19.79 8.67
CA ARG A 210 -9.53 18.77 8.44
C ARG A 210 -10.08 17.36 8.14
N VAL A 211 -11.32 17.05 8.51
CA VAL A 211 -11.99 15.78 8.25
C VAL A 211 -12.91 15.84 7.02
N ARG A 212 -12.95 16.97 6.31
CA ARG A 212 -13.83 17.20 5.15
C ARG A 212 -13.07 17.65 3.88
N GLN A 213 -11.75 17.45 3.81
CA GLN A 213 -10.94 17.99 2.71
C GLN A 213 -11.34 17.45 1.33
N GLY A 214 -11.85 16.24 1.24
CA GLY A 214 -12.27 15.61 -0.02
C GLY A 214 -13.75 15.74 -0.34
N VAL A 215 -14.53 16.44 0.51
CA VAL A 215 -15.96 16.64 0.25
C VAL A 215 -16.15 17.61 -0.91
N ALA A 216 -17.00 17.22 -1.89
CA ALA A 216 -17.22 17.97 -3.12
C ALA A 216 -18.62 17.70 -3.71
N ARG A 217 -19.11 18.60 -4.57
CA ARG A 217 -20.34 18.46 -5.35
C ARG A 217 -20.09 18.74 -6.82
N GLY A 218 -20.58 17.86 -7.66
CA GLY A 218 -20.49 17.98 -9.10
C GLY A 218 -19.09 17.77 -9.67
N PRO A 219 -18.97 17.45 -10.94
CA PRO A 219 -17.70 17.04 -11.58
C PRO A 219 -16.58 18.10 -11.47
N ALA A 220 -16.91 19.38 -11.47
CA ALA A 220 -15.92 20.46 -11.43
C ALA A 220 -15.19 20.53 -10.07
N GLU A 221 -15.92 20.38 -8.96
CA GLU A 221 -15.32 20.37 -7.63
C GLU A 221 -14.53 19.07 -7.40
N PHE A 222 -15.05 17.93 -7.85
CA PHE A 222 -14.31 16.66 -7.77
C PHE A 222 -12.98 16.70 -8.55
N ARG A 223 -12.94 17.29 -9.76
CA ARG A 223 -11.67 17.54 -10.46
C ARG A 223 -10.72 18.40 -9.64
N THR A 224 -11.23 19.42 -8.97
CA THR A 224 -10.41 20.30 -8.13
C THR A 224 -9.83 19.52 -6.94
N ARG A 225 -10.66 18.75 -6.21
CA ARG A 225 -10.20 17.92 -5.07
C ARG A 225 -9.24 16.83 -5.49
N ALA A 226 -9.51 16.17 -6.62
CA ALA A 226 -8.60 15.17 -7.19
C ALA A 226 -7.22 15.76 -7.53
N ARG A 227 -7.17 16.93 -8.18
CA ARG A 227 -5.90 17.64 -8.45
C ARG A 227 -5.16 18.05 -7.17
N GLN A 228 -5.89 18.46 -6.14
CA GLN A 228 -5.30 18.76 -4.82
C GLN A 228 -4.71 17.51 -4.17
N ALA A 229 -5.38 16.35 -4.26
CA ALA A 229 -4.87 15.09 -3.75
C ALA A 229 -3.59 14.65 -4.50
N VAL A 230 -3.58 14.72 -5.82
CA VAL A 230 -2.40 14.44 -6.64
C VAL A 230 -1.24 15.38 -6.28
N ALA A 231 -1.48 16.69 -6.23
CA ALA A 231 -0.47 17.67 -5.85
C ALA A 231 0.02 17.50 -4.39
N GLY A 232 -0.84 17.00 -3.52
CA GLY A 232 -0.52 16.66 -2.13
C GLY A 232 0.31 15.40 -1.97
N GLY A 233 0.57 14.64 -3.04
CA GLY A 233 1.41 13.44 -3.01
C GLY A 233 0.65 12.16 -2.68
N ALA A 234 -0.62 12.07 -3.06
CA ALA A 234 -1.36 10.80 -3.10
C ALA A 234 -0.72 9.85 -4.14
N ASP A 235 -0.66 8.57 -3.81
CA ASP A 235 -0.14 7.51 -4.69
C ASP A 235 -1.25 6.91 -5.58
N PHE A 236 -2.50 7.10 -5.22
CA PHE A 236 -3.73 6.76 -5.96
C PHE A 236 -4.89 7.58 -5.39
N LEU A 237 -6.08 7.51 -5.98
CA LEU A 237 -7.26 8.23 -5.47
C LEU A 237 -8.33 7.25 -5.00
N LYS A 238 -9.12 7.67 -3.99
CA LYS A 238 -10.25 6.90 -3.44
C LYS A 238 -11.54 7.70 -3.54
N VAL A 239 -12.53 7.16 -4.26
CA VAL A 239 -13.90 7.68 -4.31
C VAL A 239 -14.84 6.83 -3.46
N ILE A 240 -15.87 7.46 -2.89
CA ILE A 240 -16.95 6.80 -2.16
C ILE A 240 -18.20 6.89 -3.03
N ALA A 241 -18.44 5.83 -3.81
CA ALA A 241 -19.48 5.82 -4.83
C ALA A 241 -20.85 5.38 -4.31
N SER A 242 -20.93 4.72 -3.15
CA SER A 242 -22.17 4.31 -2.50
C SER A 242 -22.17 4.59 -1.01
N GLY A 243 -23.31 4.48 -0.35
CA GLY A 243 -23.39 4.50 1.10
C GLY A 243 -22.51 3.42 1.73
N ALA A 244 -21.92 3.74 2.89
CA ALA A 244 -21.03 2.87 3.64
C ALA A 244 -21.74 2.15 4.80
N VAL A 245 -21.20 1.00 5.20
CA VAL A 245 -21.72 0.22 6.35
C VAL A 245 -21.42 0.94 7.67
N LEU A 246 -20.18 1.40 7.87
CA LEU A 246 -19.72 2.02 9.13
C LEU A 246 -19.76 3.57 9.05
N ALA A 247 -20.79 4.12 8.44
CA ALA A 247 -21.07 5.56 8.43
C ALA A 247 -22.54 5.82 8.73
N TYR A 248 -22.85 6.96 9.32
CA TYR A 248 -24.24 7.37 9.59
C TYR A 248 -24.95 7.80 8.30
N GLY A 249 -26.25 7.53 8.23
CA GLY A 249 -27.18 8.03 7.19
C GLY A 249 -27.21 7.15 5.97
N GLY A 250 -26.18 7.05 5.17
CA GLY A 250 -26.18 6.37 3.86
C GLY A 250 -26.75 4.94 3.84
N VAL A 251 -27.17 4.49 2.67
CA VAL A 251 -27.63 3.11 2.44
C VAL A 251 -26.59 2.40 1.58
N PRO A 252 -26.01 1.28 2.02
CA PRO A 252 -24.92 0.59 1.29
C PRO A 252 -25.23 0.25 -0.17
N GLY A 253 -26.52 -0.07 -0.46
CA GLY A 253 -26.98 -0.36 -1.81
C GLY A 253 -27.23 0.84 -2.72
N ALA A 254 -27.28 2.07 -2.16
CA ALA A 254 -27.65 3.28 -2.89
C ALA A 254 -26.42 4.03 -3.45
N PRO A 255 -26.45 4.47 -4.74
CA PRO A 255 -25.42 5.37 -5.26
C PRO A 255 -25.38 6.70 -4.49
N GLU A 256 -24.17 7.20 -4.28
CA GLU A 256 -23.91 8.55 -3.69
C GLU A 256 -23.28 9.49 -4.72
N MET A 257 -22.26 9.05 -5.43
CA MET A 257 -21.66 9.81 -6.53
C MET A 257 -22.33 9.49 -7.86
N THR A 258 -22.47 10.49 -8.73
CA THR A 258 -22.88 10.25 -10.11
C THR A 258 -21.75 9.68 -10.95
N PRO A 259 -22.05 8.99 -12.08
CA PRO A 259 -21.02 8.52 -13.02
C PRO A 259 -20.07 9.64 -13.48
N GLU A 260 -20.59 10.85 -13.70
CA GLU A 260 -19.82 12.02 -14.17
C GLU A 260 -18.87 12.55 -13.07
N GLU A 261 -19.28 12.46 -11.80
CA GLU A 261 -18.41 12.81 -10.67
C GLU A 261 -17.27 11.82 -10.51
N ILE A 262 -17.54 10.52 -10.63
CA ILE A 262 -16.53 9.47 -10.59
C ILE A 262 -15.57 9.63 -11.78
N ALA A 263 -16.10 9.81 -13.00
CA ALA A 263 -15.30 10.00 -14.21
C ALA A 263 -14.40 11.23 -14.11
N ALA A 264 -14.85 12.29 -13.46
CA ALA A 264 -14.04 13.49 -13.25
C ALA A 264 -12.81 13.24 -12.36
N VAL A 265 -12.92 12.34 -11.38
CA VAL A 265 -11.79 11.91 -10.55
C VAL A 265 -10.86 11.00 -11.33
N VAL A 266 -11.42 10.02 -12.06
CA VAL A 266 -10.66 9.07 -12.89
C VAL A 266 -9.84 9.80 -13.94
N GLU A 267 -10.43 10.78 -14.65
CA GLU A 267 -9.72 11.62 -15.63
C GLU A 267 -8.45 12.26 -15.05
N VAL A 268 -8.56 12.85 -13.86
CA VAL A 268 -7.43 13.50 -13.19
C VAL A 268 -6.39 12.49 -12.73
N ALA A 269 -6.81 11.37 -12.14
CA ALA A 269 -5.91 10.33 -11.66
C ALA A 269 -5.12 9.70 -12.82
N HIS A 270 -5.81 9.26 -13.87
CA HIS A 270 -5.18 8.62 -15.03
C HIS A 270 -4.27 9.58 -15.80
N ALA A 271 -4.61 10.87 -15.91
CA ALA A 271 -3.73 11.89 -16.49
C ALA A 271 -2.42 12.07 -15.68
N ALA A 272 -2.45 11.77 -14.38
CA ALA A 272 -1.28 11.78 -13.50
C ALA A 272 -0.57 10.41 -13.42
N GLY A 273 -1.03 9.40 -14.15
CA GLY A 273 -0.51 8.02 -14.07
C GLY A 273 -0.90 7.28 -12.78
N LEU A 274 -1.91 7.77 -12.04
CA LEU A 274 -2.41 7.19 -10.81
C LEU A 274 -3.65 6.34 -11.06
N LYS A 275 -3.92 5.42 -10.14
CA LYS A 275 -5.11 4.55 -10.14
C LYS A 275 -6.22 5.11 -9.29
N VAL A 276 -7.44 4.59 -9.49
CA VAL A 276 -8.62 4.94 -8.69
C VAL A 276 -9.22 3.68 -8.07
N ALA A 277 -9.42 3.72 -6.74
CA ALA A 277 -10.17 2.74 -5.98
C ALA A 277 -11.56 3.30 -5.68
N ALA A 278 -12.61 2.53 -5.94
CA ALA A 278 -13.99 2.94 -5.69
C ALA A 278 -14.64 2.10 -4.59
N HIS A 279 -14.98 2.71 -3.45
CA HIS A 279 -15.91 2.12 -2.50
C HIS A 279 -17.28 2.01 -3.16
N ALA A 280 -17.80 0.82 -3.31
CA ALA A 280 -19.10 0.57 -3.89
C ALA A 280 -19.69 -0.76 -3.38
N HIS A 281 -20.75 -0.69 -2.59
CA HIS A 281 -21.49 -1.86 -2.14
C HIS A 281 -22.60 -2.26 -3.13
N GLY A 282 -23.37 -1.29 -3.62
CA GLY A 282 -24.53 -1.53 -4.46
C GLY A 282 -24.21 -1.85 -5.92
N ALA A 283 -24.97 -2.76 -6.54
CA ALA A 283 -24.73 -3.19 -7.91
C ALA A 283 -24.70 -2.02 -8.94
N GLN A 284 -25.54 -0.98 -8.74
CA GLN A 284 -25.53 0.16 -9.66
C GLN A 284 -24.25 0.99 -9.50
N SER A 285 -23.84 1.31 -8.26
CA SER A 285 -22.61 2.06 -7.99
C SER A 285 -21.36 1.31 -8.47
N ILE A 286 -21.35 -0.03 -8.37
CA ILE A 286 -20.28 -0.86 -8.92
C ILE A 286 -20.20 -0.70 -10.44
N LYS A 287 -21.34 -0.81 -11.14
CA LYS A 287 -21.40 -0.63 -12.60
C LYS A 287 -20.96 0.78 -13.01
N ASP A 288 -21.45 1.79 -12.31
CA ASP A 288 -21.11 3.19 -12.58
C ASP A 288 -19.61 3.46 -12.39
N ALA A 289 -19.01 2.93 -11.32
CA ALA A 289 -17.57 3.05 -11.06
C ALA A 289 -16.72 2.33 -12.11
N ILE A 290 -17.11 1.11 -12.53
CA ILE A 290 -16.42 0.36 -13.59
C ILE A 290 -16.48 1.12 -14.91
N LEU A 291 -17.65 1.58 -15.30
CA LEU A 291 -17.86 2.30 -16.57
C LEU A 291 -17.18 3.68 -16.58
N ALA A 292 -17.07 4.32 -15.42
CA ALA A 292 -16.30 5.54 -15.24
C ALA A 292 -14.77 5.33 -15.29
N GLY A 293 -14.29 4.08 -15.23
CA GLY A 293 -12.88 3.72 -15.38
C GLY A 293 -12.12 3.51 -14.06
N ALA A 294 -12.81 3.21 -12.94
CA ALA A 294 -12.15 2.83 -11.71
C ALA A 294 -11.30 1.55 -11.90
N ASP A 295 -10.13 1.49 -11.27
CA ASP A 295 -9.18 0.37 -11.42
C ASP A 295 -9.48 -0.78 -10.45
N THR A 296 -10.06 -0.49 -9.27
CA THR A 296 -10.51 -1.49 -8.31
C THR A 296 -11.84 -1.09 -7.68
N ILE A 297 -12.68 -2.08 -7.39
CA ILE A 297 -13.90 -1.92 -6.60
C ILE A 297 -13.65 -2.51 -5.22
N GLU A 298 -13.87 -1.70 -4.21
CA GLU A 298 -13.74 -2.08 -2.81
C GLU A 298 -15.10 -2.55 -2.28
N HIS A 299 -15.10 -3.59 -1.44
CA HIS A 299 -16.25 -4.26 -0.82
C HIS A 299 -17.13 -5.06 -1.79
N ALA A 300 -17.73 -4.43 -2.79
CA ALA A 300 -18.63 -5.05 -3.77
C ALA A 300 -19.75 -5.92 -3.15
N SER A 301 -20.26 -5.58 -1.94
CA SER A 301 -21.04 -6.48 -1.10
C SER A 301 -22.36 -6.93 -1.73
N LEU A 302 -23.00 -6.09 -2.52
CA LEU A 302 -24.30 -6.36 -3.17
C LEU A 302 -24.15 -6.49 -4.68
N ILE A 303 -23.04 -7.05 -5.14
CA ILE A 303 -22.74 -7.22 -6.57
C ILE A 303 -23.72 -8.16 -7.25
N ASP A 304 -24.28 -7.73 -8.39
CA ASP A 304 -25.12 -8.56 -9.26
C ASP A 304 -24.32 -9.20 -10.42
N ASP A 305 -24.93 -10.13 -11.14
CA ASP A 305 -24.27 -10.85 -12.23
C ASP A 305 -23.87 -9.91 -13.39
N ALA A 306 -24.64 -8.84 -13.61
CA ALA A 306 -24.29 -7.83 -14.63
C ALA A 306 -23.02 -7.03 -14.24
N ALA A 307 -22.88 -6.68 -12.96
CA ALA A 307 -21.67 -6.01 -12.46
C ALA A 307 -20.46 -6.97 -12.44
N ILE A 308 -20.66 -8.26 -12.14
CA ILE A 308 -19.63 -9.30 -12.25
C ILE A 308 -19.12 -9.39 -13.71
N GLU A 309 -20.03 -9.45 -14.67
CA GLU A 309 -19.64 -9.52 -16.08
C GLU A 309 -18.90 -8.26 -16.54
N LEU A 310 -19.35 -7.06 -16.12
CA LEU A 310 -18.64 -5.82 -16.40
C LEU A 310 -17.23 -5.80 -15.77
N ALA A 311 -17.09 -6.21 -14.52
CA ALA A 311 -15.79 -6.29 -13.85
C ALA A 311 -14.83 -7.22 -14.61
N ARG A 312 -15.33 -8.37 -15.05
CA ARG A 312 -14.59 -9.33 -15.87
C ARG A 312 -14.17 -8.74 -17.23
N GLN A 313 -15.08 -8.11 -17.96
CA GLN A 313 -14.84 -7.52 -19.29
C GLN A 313 -13.82 -6.39 -19.23
N HIS A 314 -13.95 -5.50 -18.24
CA HIS A 314 -13.07 -4.34 -18.04
C HIS A 314 -11.79 -4.69 -17.26
N ARG A 315 -11.66 -5.95 -16.78
CA ARG A 315 -10.53 -6.41 -15.94
C ARG A 315 -10.34 -5.55 -14.70
N VAL A 316 -11.43 -5.06 -14.12
CA VAL A 316 -11.43 -4.33 -12.84
C VAL A 316 -11.36 -5.36 -11.72
N ALA A 317 -10.42 -5.19 -10.79
CA ALA A 317 -10.31 -6.12 -9.68
C ALA A 317 -11.29 -5.78 -8.55
N LEU A 318 -11.76 -6.81 -7.88
CA LEU A 318 -12.54 -6.69 -6.65
C LEU A 318 -11.64 -6.88 -5.43
N SER A 319 -11.75 -5.98 -4.46
CA SER A 319 -11.11 -6.05 -3.15
C SER A 319 -12.22 -6.24 -2.11
N MET A 320 -12.49 -7.51 -1.77
CA MET A 320 -13.65 -7.90 -0.97
C MET A 320 -13.23 -8.35 0.43
N ASP A 321 -13.63 -7.60 1.43
CA ASP A 321 -13.27 -7.71 2.84
C ASP A 321 -14.15 -8.71 3.61
N VAL A 322 -14.19 -9.95 3.15
CA VAL A 322 -15.13 -11.01 3.56
C VAL A 322 -15.05 -11.47 5.04
N TYR A 323 -14.09 -10.96 5.82
CA TYR A 323 -13.98 -11.22 7.26
C TYR A 323 -14.66 -10.14 8.13
N ASN A 324 -14.81 -8.91 7.65
CA ASN A 324 -15.31 -7.77 8.42
C ASN A 324 -16.63 -8.03 9.12
N GLY A 325 -17.55 -8.68 8.41
CA GLY A 325 -18.88 -8.94 8.91
C GLY A 325 -18.92 -9.75 10.21
N ASP A 326 -18.03 -10.74 10.34
CA ASP A 326 -17.95 -11.58 11.56
C ASP A 326 -17.49 -10.77 12.76
N TYR A 327 -16.49 -9.90 12.59
CA TYR A 327 -16.00 -9.05 13.67
C TYR A 327 -17.04 -8.00 14.08
N THR A 328 -17.66 -7.35 13.13
CA THR A 328 -18.69 -6.34 13.36
C THR A 328 -19.88 -6.93 14.13
N ASP A 329 -20.35 -8.11 13.74
CA ASP A 329 -21.48 -8.76 14.42
C ASP A 329 -21.15 -9.26 15.83
N THR A 330 -19.92 -9.69 16.07
CA THR A 330 -19.51 -10.23 17.38
C THR A 330 -18.90 -9.19 18.29
N GLU A 331 -17.76 -8.62 17.91
CA GLU A 331 -17.00 -7.70 18.75
C GLU A 331 -17.54 -6.28 18.68
N GLY A 332 -18.04 -5.83 17.52
CA GLY A 332 -18.67 -4.52 17.36
C GLY A 332 -19.86 -4.34 18.32
N ARG A 333 -20.72 -5.36 18.45
CA ARG A 333 -21.83 -5.35 19.44
C ARG A 333 -21.32 -5.23 20.88
N LYS A 334 -20.27 -5.97 21.24
CA LYS A 334 -19.68 -5.93 22.59
C LYS A 334 -19.05 -4.58 22.90
N GLN A 335 -18.47 -3.92 21.88
CA GLN A 335 -17.85 -2.62 22.00
C GLN A 335 -18.86 -1.45 21.95
N GLY A 336 -20.14 -1.73 21.76
CA GLY A 336 -21.19 -0.72 21.72
C GLY A 336 -21.21 0.11 20.43
N TRP A 337 -20.86 -0.51 19.30
CA TRP A 337 -20.97 0.17 18.00
C TRP A 337 -22.42 0.54 17.69
N PRO A 338 -22.68 1.62 16.93
CA PRO A 338 -24.02 2.06 16.59
C PRO A 338 -24.89 0.94 16.00
N ASP A 339 -26.12 0.81 16.47
CA ASP A 339 -27.07 -0.21 15.98
C ASP A 339 -27.28 -0.13 14.46
N GLU A 340 -27.22 1.10 13.90
CA GLU A 340 -27.27 1.31 12.45
C GLU A 340 -26.16 0.59 11.71
N PHE A 341 -24.92 0.60 12.23
CA PHE A 341 -23.77 -0.07 11.62
C PHE A 341 -23.93 -1.58 11.68
N ILE A 342 -24.36 -2.09 12.85
CA ILE A 342 -24.63 -3.52 13.03
C ILE A 342 -25.71 -4.00 12.05
N ARG A 343 -26.81 -3.25 11.89
CA ARG A 343 -27.89 -3.59 10.96
C ARG A 343 -27.38 -3.62 9.50
N LYS A 344 -26.67 -2.58 9.04
CA LYS A 344 -26.08 -2.51 7.69
C LYS A 344 -25.12 -3.66 7.43
N ASN A 345 -24.33 -4.05 8.45
CA ASN A 345 -23.43 -5.19 8.37
C ASN A 345 -24.18 -6.50 8.14
N LEU A 346 -25.27 -6.75 8.85
CA LEU A 346 -26.09 -7.94 8.66
C LEU A 346 -26.74 -7.99 7.26
N GLU A 347 -27.10 -6.84 6.71
CA GLU A 347 -27.68 -6.74 5.37
C GLU A 347 -26.67 -7.03 4.25
N THR A 348 -25.35 -6.90 4.50
CA THR A 348 -24.32 -6.97 3.47
C THR A 348 -23.42 -8.19 3.55
N THR A 349 -23.16 -8.74 4.74
CA THR A 349 -22.12 -9.76 4.95
C THR A 349 -22.31 -11.03 4.13
N GLU A 350 -23.48 -11.67 4.22
CA GLU A 350 -23.72 -12.93 3.51
C GLU A 350 -23.84 -12.71 2.00
N ALA A 351 -24.46 -11.59 1.58
CA ALA A 351 -24.53 -11.22 0.17
C ALA A 351 -23.14 -11.00 -0.46
N GLN A 352 -22.21 -10.40 0.31
CA GLN A 352 -20.82 -10.21 -0.11
C GLN A 352 -20.12 -11.56 -0.35
N ARG A 353 -20.24 -12.51 0.56
CA ARG A 353 -19.63 -13.85 0.43
C ARG A 353 -20.18 -14.62 -0.76
N GLN A 354 -21.48 -14.54 -1.00
CA GLN A 354 -22.12 -15.13 -2.19
C GLN A 354 -21.65 -14.41 -3.47
N GLY A 355 -21.55 -13.08 -3.44
CA GLY A 355 -20.99 -12.28 -4.52
C GLY A 355 -19.53 -12.65 -4.82
N PHE A 356 -18.71 -12.82 -3.79
CA PHE A 356 -17.32 -13.30 -3.91
C PHE A 356 -17.25 -14.65 -4.63
N THR A 357 -18.04 -15.63 -4.19
CA THR A 357 -18.07 -16.96 -4.81
C THR A 357 -18.44 -16.89 -6.30
N ARG A 358 -19.47 -16.11 -6.66
CA ARG A 358 -19.87 -15.93 -8.06
C ARG A 358 -18.83 -15.19 -8.89
N ALA A 359 -18.24 -14.12 -8.36
CA ALA A 359 -17.22 -13.33 -9.04
C ALA A 359 -15.95 -14.16 -9.31
N HIS A 360 -15.50 -14.93 -8.30
CA HIS A 360 -14.37 -15.85 -8.46
C HIS A 360 -14.65 -16.91 -9.52
N ALA A 361 -15.81 -17.58 -9.47
CA ALA A 361 -16.20 -18.58 -10.45
C ALA A 361 -16.32 -18.01 -11.89
N ALA A 362 -16.67 -16.74 -12.03
CA ALA A 362 -16.71 -16.03 -13.30
C ALA A 362 -15.32 -15.57 -13.81
N GLY A 363 -14.27 -15.76 -13.04
CA GLY A 363 -12.90 -15.36 -13.40
C GLY A 363 -12.64 -13.86 -13.28
N VAL A 364 -13.39 -13.15 -12.45
CA VAL A 364 -13.08 -11.75 -12.10
C VAL A 364 -11.79 -11.71 -11.28
N PRO A 365 -10.85 -10.83 -11.59
CA PRO A 365 -9.66 -10.67 -10.76
C PRO A 365 -10.04 -10.25 -9.33
N ILE A 366 -9.53 -10.97 -8.33
CA ILE A 366 -9.72 -10.62 -6.92
C ILE A 366 -8.35 -10.31 -6.30
N VAL A 367 -8.22 -9.15 -5.67
CA VAL A 367 -7.06 -8.74 -4.90
C VAL A 367 -7.37 -8.84 -3.41
N TYR A 368 -6.36 -9.15 -2.62
CA TYR A 368 -6.48 -9.23 -1.18
C TYR A 368 -6.64 -7.82 -0.59
N GLY A 369 -7.73 -7.57 0.08
CA GLY A 369 -7.99 -6.33 0.81
C GLY A 369 -8.89 -6.61 1.99
N THR A 370 -8.54 -6.08 3.16
CA THR A 370 -9.10 -6.52 4.43
C THR A 370 -9.98 -5.50 5.13
N ASP A 371 -9.82 -4.22 4.78
CA ASP A 371 -10.41 -3.10 5.51
C ASP A 371 -10.01 -3.09 7.00
N ALA A 372 -8.77 -3.55 7.29
CA ALA A 372 -8.26 -3.55 8.65
C ALA A 372 -8.22 -2.12 9.20
N SER A 373 -8.86 -1.91 10.22
CA SER A 373 -9.30 -0.95 11.19
C SER A 373 -10.72 -1.30 11.65
N VAL A 374 -11.51 -1.98 10.82
CA VAL A 374 -12.77 -2.61 11.26
C VAL A 374 -12.48 -3.65 12.33
N TYR A 375 -11.35 -4.33 12.23
CA TYR A 375 -10.81 -5.21 13.26
C TYR A 375 -9.32 -4.89 13.52
N PRO A 376 -8.71 -5.42 14.60
CA PRO A 376 -7.34 -5.04 14.97
C PRO A 376 -6.32 -5.32 13.87
N HIS A 377 -5.45 -4.36 13.64
CA HIS A 377 -4.28 -4.55 12.78
C HIS A 377 -3.42 -5.71 13.29
N GLY A 378 -2.87 -6.50 12.37
CA GLY A 378 -2.20 -7.75 12.69
C GLY A 378 -3.08 -8.99 12.55
N TRP A 379 -4.41 -8.83 12.41
CA TRP A 379 -5.33 -9.92 12.13
C TRP A 379 -5.64 -10.07 10.63
N ASN A 380 -5.00 -9.29 9.81
CA ASN A 380 -5.26 -9.23 8.36
C ASN A 380 -5.36 -10.62 7.71
N ALA A 381 -4.50 -11.59 8.05
CA ALA A 381 -4.50 -12.93 7.45
C ALA A 381 -5.71 -13.80 7.81
N ARG A 382 -6.59 -13.40 8.73
CA ARG A 382 -7.82 -14.15 9.08
C ARG A 382 -8.79 -14.29 7.91
N GLN A 383 -8.73 -13.40 6.94
CA GLN A 383 -9.56 -13.45 5.75
C GLN A 383 -9.18 -14.60 4.79
N LEU A 384 -7.90 -15.01 4.74
CA LEU A 384 -7.41 -16.01 3.78
C LEU A 384 -8.17 -17.36 3.84
N PRO A 385 -8.42 -17.97 5.01
CA PRO A 385 -9.21 -19.20 5.09
C PRO A 385 -10.65 -19.02 4.60
N ILE A 386 -11.25 -17.85 4.78
CA ILE A 386 -12.61 -17.55 4.31
C ILE A 386 -12.64 -17.49 2.78
N MET A 387 -11.65 -16.87 2.15
CA MET A 387 -11.55 -16.83 0.68
C MET A 387 -11.45 -18.25 0.10
N VAL A 388 -10.69 -19.13 0.76
CA VAL A 388 -10.59 -20.54 0.36
C VAL A 388 -11.93 -21.28 0.57
N ALA A 389 -12.62 -21.05 1.68
CA ALA A 389 -13.94 -21.63 1.94
C ALA A 389 -15.00 -21.17 0.91
N HIS A 390 -14.80 -20.01 0.27
CA HIS A 390 -15.65 -19.45 -0.75
C HIS A 390 -15.16 -19.66 -2.20
N GLY A 391 -14.28 -20.64 -2.42
CA GLY A 391 -13.98 -21.20 -3.74
C GLY A 391 -12.59 -20.99 -4.28
N MET A 392 -11.76 -20.10 -3.71
CA MET A 392 -10.36 -20.00 -4.10
C MET A 392 -9.57 -21.25 -3.70
N THR A 393 -8.63 -21.65 -4.53
CA THR A 393 -7.57 -22.55 -4.08
C THR A 393 -6.62 -21.81 -3.13
N PRO A 394 -5.91 -22.52 -2.23
CA PRO A 394 -4.92 -21.88 -1.36
C PRO A 394 -3.87 -21.07 -2.13
N MET A 395 -3.44 -21.54 -3.29
CA MET A 395 -2.47 -20.82 -4.14
C MET A 395 -3.06 -19.52 -4.72
N GLU A 396 -4.32 -19.53 -5.16
CA GLU A 396 -5.01 -18.32 -5.64
C GLU A 396 -5.15 -17.29 -4.53
N ALA A 397 -5.51 -17.71 -3.31
CA ALA A 397 -5.59 -16.82 -2.16
C ALA A 397 -4.23 -16.19 -1.82
N ILE A 398 -3.12 -16.95 -1.88
CA ILE A 398 -1.76 -16.40 -1.71
C ILE A 398 -1.43 -15.44 -2.85
N LYS A 399 -1.72 -15.78 -4.10
CA LYS A 399 -1.46 -14.91 -5.25
C LYS A 399 -2.27 -13.63 -5.19
N SER A 400 -3.52 -13.66 -4.70
CA SER A 400 -4.33 -12.46 -4.50
C SER A 400 -3.70 -11.47 -3.50
N ALA A 401 -2.96 -11.99 -2.52
CA ALA A 401 -2.22 -11.22 -1.51
C ALA A 401 -0.73 -11.00 -1.87
N THR A 402 -0.31 -11.31 -3.08
CA THR A 402 1.08 -11.18 -3.52
C THR A 402 1.15 -10.64 -4.95
N SER A 403 1.36 -11.47 -5.96
CA SER A 403 1.62 -11.04 -7.34
C SER A 403 0.41 -10.35 -8.00
N VAL A 404 -0.81 -10.81 -7.74
CA VAL A 404 -2.02 -10.20 -8.30
C VAL A 404 -2.22 -8.81 -7.70
N ALA A 405 -2.14 -8.68 -6.37
CA ALA A 405 -2.21 -7.38 -5.69
C ALA A 405 -1.12 -6.41 -6.20
N ALA A 406 0.14 -6.88 -6.31
CA ALA A 406 1.25 -6.08 -6.84
C ALA A 406 0.96 -5.55 -8.25
N GLY A 407 0.33 -6.36 -9.10
CA GLY A 407 -0.08 -5.96 -10.45
C GLY A 407 -1.09 -4.81 -10.43
N TYR A 408 -2.14 -4.96 -9.65
CA TYR A 408 -3.21 -3.95 -9.56
C TYR A 408 -2.79 -2.68 -8.85
N MET A 409 -1.84 -2.72 -7.91
CA MET A 409 -1.27 -1.50 -7.32
C MET A 409 -0.17 -0.84 -8.20
N GLY A 410 0.19 -1.44 -9.35
CA GLY A 410 1.21 -0.91 -10.25
C GLY A 410 2.65 -1.12 -9.76
N TRP A 411 2.89 -2.08 -8.85
CA TRP A 411 4.20 -2.36 -8.26
C TRP A 411 4.71 -3.80 -8.54
N ALA A 412 4.24 -4.44 -9.61
CA ALA A 412 4.66 -5.79 -9.98
C ALA A 412 6.17 -5.94 -10.23
N ASP A 413 6.85 -4.83 -10.56
CA ASP A 413 8.30 -4.76 -10.71
C ASP A 413 9.05 -4.63 -9.38
N ARG A 414 8.36 -4.44 -8.26
CA ARG A 414 8.94 -4.12 -6.94
C ARG A 414 8.68 -5.17 -5.88
N VAL A 415 7.42 -5.64 -5.75
CA VAL A 415 6.92 -6.49 -4.65
C VAL A 415 6.06 -7.65 -5.16
N GLY A 416 5.60 -8.50 -4.24
CA GLY A 416 4.63 -9.57 -4.50
C GLY A 416 5.22 -10.83 -5.13
N GLN A 417 6.52 -10.90 -5.34
CA GLN A 417 7.20 -12.07 -5.89
C GLN A 417 8.59 -12.25 -5.27
N VAL A 418 9.00 -13.49 -5.03
CA VAL A 418 10.38 -13.81 -4.71
C VAL A 418 11.14 -14.09 -6.03
N SER A 419 11.62 -13.02 -6.66
CA SER A 419 12.37 -13.11 -7.91
C SER A 419 13.41 -11.98 -8.04
N PRO A 420 14.50 -12.18 -8.79
CA PRO A 420 15.56 -11.18 -8.93
C PRO A 420 15.05 -9.80 -9.35
N GLY A 421 15.63 -8.76 -8.74
CA GLY A 421 15.27 -7.37 -8.95
C GLY A 421 14.19 -6.81 -8.04
N ARG A 422 13.31 -7.64 -7.46
CA ARG A 422 12.27 -7.23 -6.49
C ARG A 422 12.88 -6.93 -5.13
N PHE A 423 12.13 -6.21 -4.29
CA PHE A 423 12.53 -6.05 -2.90
C PHE A 423 12.64 -7.40 -2.19
N GLY A 424 13.62 -7.52 -1.30
CA GLY A 424 13.85 -8.70 -0.48
C GLY A 424 12.86 -8.77 0.70
N ASP A 425 11.57 -8.81 0.38
CA ASP A 425 10.48 -8.91 1.33
C ASP A 425 10.03 -10.38 1.39
N ILE A 426 10.35 -11.05 2.49
CA ILE A 426 10.08 -12.49 2.69
C ILE A 426 9.42 -12.68 4.05
N ILE A 427 8.40 -13.51 4.07
CA ILE A 427 7.82 -14.05 5.30
C ILE A 427 8.03 -15.56 5.37
N ALA A 428 7.98 -16.14 6.58
CA ALA A 428 8.00 -17.58 6.71
C ALA A 428 7.07 -18.07 7.84
N VAL A 429 6.47 -19.24 7.58
CA VAL A 429 5.56 -19.94 8.49
C VAL A 429 6.01 -21.38 8.65
N ARG A 430 5.69 -22.01 9.80
CA ARG A 430 5.89 -23.44 9.98
C ARG A 430 4.81 -24.24 9.28
N GLY A 431 5.21 -25.37 8.68
CA GLY A 431 4.31 -26.25 7.96
C GLY A 431 3.93 -25.70 6.59
N ASP A 432 2.94 -26.30 5.98
CA ASP A 432 2.51 -25.99 4.60
C ASP A 432 1.24 -25.15 4.59
N PRO A 433 1.32 -23.86 4.18
CA PRO A 433 0.14 -22.99 4.08
C PRO A 433 -0.81 -23.38 2.95
N LEU A 434 -0.38 -24.21 2.00
CA LEU A 434 -1.27 -24.73 0.95
C LEU A 434 -2.17 -25.86 1.48
N GLN A 435 -1.78 -26.54 2.55
CA GLN A 435 -2.60 -27.53 3.23
C GLN A 435 -3.44 -26.93 4.36
N ASP A 436 -2.93 -25.89 5.00
CA ASP A 436 -3.59 -25.23 6.13
C ASP A 436 -3.32 -23.71 6.06
N MET A 437 -4.26 -22.99 5.47
CA MET A 437 -4.17 -21.54 5.26
C MET A 437 -4.10 -20.75 6.58
N THR A 438 -4.56 -21.32 7.70
CA THR A 438 -4.50 -20.64 9.01
C THR A 438 -3.07 -20.42 9.50
N ARG A 439 -2.08 -21.13 8.96
CA ARG A 439 -0.66 -20.92 9.26
C ARG A 439 -0.19 -19.51 8.94
N LEU A 440 -0.78 -18.86 7.94
CA LEU A 440 -0.48 -17.46 7.59
C LEU A 440 -0.96 -16.45 8.65
N GLN A 441 -1.81 -16.87 9.59
CA GLN A 441 -2.16 -16.06 10.77
C GLN A 441 -1.04 -16.07 11.84
N HIS A 442 -0.03 -16.94 11.68
CA HIS A 442 1.05 -17.16 12.63
C HIS A 442 2.43 -17.05 11.95
N VAL A 443 2.65 -15.94 11.24
CA VAL A 443 3.95 -15.66 10.61
C VAL A 443 5.04 -15.57 11.67
N GLU A 444 6.10 -16.38 11.55
CA GLU A 444 7.22 -16.41 12.51
C GLU A 444 8.43 -15.60 12.06
N VAL A 445 8.58 -15.38 10.76
CA VAL A 445 9.67 -14.60 10.17
C VAL A 445 9.11 -13.51 9.30
N VAL A 446 9.59 -12.28 9.47
CA VAL A 446 9.29 -11.14 8.62
C VAL A 446 10.59 -10.44 8.25
N ILE A 447 10.92 -10.45 6.97
CA ILE A 447 12.04 -9.73 6.37
C ILE A 447 11.45 -8.72 5.39
N LYS A 448 11.86 -7.45 5.51
CA LYS A 448 11.49 -6.38 4.58
C LYS A 448 12.75 -5.68 4.10
N GLY A 449 12.98 -5.66 2.79
CA GLY A 449 14.20 -5.10 2.22
C GLY A 449 15.48 -5.75 2.77
N GLY A 450 15.48 -7.07 3.01
CA GLY A 450 16.62 -7.80 3.57
C GLY A 450 16.89 -7.54 5.06
N VAL A 451 16.05 -6.75 5.74
CA VAL A 451 16.13 -6.49 7.18
C VAL A 451 15.09 -7.33 7.90
N ALA A 452 15.51 -8.10 8.91
CA ALA A 452 14.63 -8.93 9.72
C ALA A 452 13.92 -8.10 10.80
N PHE A 453 12.60 -8.08 10.77
CA PHE A 453 11.73 -7.44 11.76
C PHE A 453 11.17 -8.43 12.78
N LYS A 454 11.02 -9.69 12.37
CA LYS A 454 10.57 -10.78 13.24
C LYS A 454 11.39 -12.04 12.94
N LEU A 455 11.82 -12.74 13.98
CA LEU A 455 12.56 -14.00 13.91
C LEU A 455 11.99 -15.01 14.91
N PRO A 456 12.11 -16.34 14.67
CA PRO A 456 11.62 -17.36 15.58
C PRO A 456 12.20 -17.22 16.99
N GLY A 457 11.36 -17.36 18.01
CA GLY A 457 11.79 -17.31 19.42
C GLY A 457 12.24 -15.94 19.94
N ARG A 458 12.15 -14.87 19.14
CA ARG A 458 12.40 -13.49 19.57
C ARG A 458 11.12 -12.68 19.46
N GLN A 459 10.56 -12.28 20.59
CA GLN A 459 9.55 -11.24 20.62
C GLN A 459 10.25 -9.90 20.30
N GLN A 460 9.89 -9.29 19.17
CA GLN A 460 10.37 -8.00 18.67
C GLN A 460 11.89 -7.93 18.42
N ALA A 461 12.28 -8.10 17.18
CA ALA A 461 13.57 -7.57 16.74
C ALA A 461 13.44 -6.05 16.61
N VAL A 462 13.81 -5.32 17.67
CA VAL A 462 14.03 -3.88 17.57
C VAL A 462 15.22 -3.69 16.65
N VAL A 463 14.99 -3.16 15.46
CA VAL A 463 16.07 -2.76 14.54
C VAL A 463 16.77 -1.54 15.17
N GLN A 464 17.87 -1.77 15.86
CA GLN A 464 18.84 -0.70 16.16
C GLN A 464 19.68 -0.48 14.90
N GLY A 465 19.40 0.59 14.18
CA GLY A 465 20.14 1.01 13.00
C GLY A 465 19.20 1.67 11.97
N ALA A 466 19.69 2.69 11.29
CA ALA A 466 18.94 3.39 10.24
C ALA A 466 18.48 2.38 9.18
N LEU A 467 17.17 2.35 8.90
CA LEU A 467 16.60 1.58 7.82
C LEU A 467 17.00 2.24 6.50
N PRO A 468 17.43 1.48 5.46
CA PRO A 468 17.60 2.07 4.14
C PRO A 468 16.22 2.52 3.59
N PRO A 469 16.17 3.63 2.85
CA PRO A 469 14.96 4.18 2.27
C PRO A 469 14.27 3.25 1.26
#